data_77a81a3b7ba96e11b09396d995f7a2e7
#
_entry.id   77a81a3b7ba96e11b09396d995f7a2e7
#
_cell.length_a   1.000
_cell.length_b   1.000
_cell.length_c   1.000
_cell.angle_alpha   90.00
_cell.angle_beta   90.00
_cell.angle_gamma   90.00
#
_symmetry.space_group_name_H-M   'P 1'
#
loop_
_entity.id
_entity.type
_entity.pdbx_description
1 polymer ?
#
loop_
_entity_poly.entity_id
_entity_poly.type
_entity_poly.pdbx_seq_one_letter_code
_entity_poly.pdbx_strand_id
1 'polypeptide(L)'
;AGQKTELILEPHQAVRIMTGAMIPEGADCVVKQEDTDYVRIADPDPDRKTIKIYNNVGPGENYCPKGEDFSAGELLAEAGLLVDSYLLAAVTSAGVRDITVYRRLRAAVITTGDELQNADTSLEPGKIYDANGIWLCARLREMGCEILQYETAGDDRDKIADKISEVLKEADLILTTGGVSVGDKDLVPDVIESLNGRGLFHGIRVKPGMPTMLSVVEDIPVLSLSGNPFAVAALFELLAGGYLADRAEEVYIQKKETKVLRQTFVKTGKPKRIVKGKCDE
;
A
#
# COMPACT_ATOMS: atom_id res chain seq x y z
N ALA A 1 25.94 -2.32 -28.41
CA ALA A 1 25.10 -2.97 -27.42
C ALA A 1 23.79 -3.48 -28.07
N GLY A 2 23.19 -4.51 -27.50
CA GLY A 2 21.93 -5.06 -28.02
C GLY A 2 22.01 -5.98 -29.23
N GLN A 3 23.19 -6.24 -29.75
CA GLN A 3 23.40 -7.17 -30.84
C GLN A 3 24.27 -8.35 -30.39
N LYS A 4 23.93 -9.54 -30.84
CA LYS A 4 24.81 -10.72 -30.72
C LYS A 4 25.95 -10.57 -31.74
N THR A 5 27.16 -10.81 -31.29
CA THR A 5 28.33 -10.93 -32.20
C THR A 5 28.73 -12.40 -32.36
N GLU A 6 29.11 -12.77 -33.56
CA GLU A 6 29.70 -14.08 -33.87
C GLU A 6 31.23 -14.02 -33.91
N LEU A 7 31.79 -12.87 -33.54
CA LEU A 7 33.24 -12.68 -33.51
C LEU A 7 33.83 -13.53 -32.38
N ILE A 8 34.88 -14.28 -32.71
CA ILE A 8 35.72 -15.02 -31.76
C ILE A 8 37.06 -14.29 -31.68
N LEU A 9 37.51 -13.94 -30.49
CA LEU A 9 38.82 -13.31 -30.30
C LEU A 9 39.90 -14.34 -30.05
N GLU A 10 40.96 -14.22 -30.84
CA GLU A 10 42.21 -14.97 -30.66
C GLU A 10 43.13 -14.24 -29.66
N PRO A 11 44.11 -14.94 -29.05
CA PRO A 11 45.11 -14.29 -28.22
C PRO A 11 45.76 -13.07 -28.86
N HIS A 12 45.92 -11.99 -28.08
CA HIS A 12 46.47 -10.71 -28.53
C HIS A 12 45.55 -9.91 -29.49
N GLN A 13 44.28 -10.28 -29.57
CA GLN A 13 43.28 -9.49 -30.27
C GLN A 13 42.41 -8.71 -29.29
N ALA A 14 41.93 -7.57 -29.75
CA ALA A 14 40.96 -6.76 -29.01
C ALA A 14 39.87 -6.26 -29.97
N VAL A 15 38.66 -6.10 -29.47
CA VAL A 15 37.54 -5.50 -30.19
C VAL A 15 36.92 -4.41 -29.38
N ARG A 16 36.57 -3.34 -30.05
CA ARG A 16 35.86 -2.24 -29.40
C ARG A 16 34.41 -2.59 -29.18
N ILE A 17 33.96 -2.51 -27.95
CA ILE A 17 32.58 -2.69 -27.52
C ILE A 17 32.05 -1.45 -26.82
N MET A 18 30.74 -1.36 -26.68
CA MET A 18 30.06 -0.33 -25.90
C MET A 18 29.60 -0.90 -24.56
N THR A 19 29.43 -0.05 -23.57
CA THR A 19 28.79 -0.41 -22.32
C THR A 19 27.45 -1.12 -22.57
N GLY A 20 27.21 -2.25 -21.90
CA GLY A 20 26.05 -3.11 -22.10
C GLY A 20 26.11 -4.00 -23.35
N ALA A 21 27.24 -4.06 -24.04
CA ALA A 21 27.45 -5.01 -25.14
C ALA A 21 27.76 -6.41 -24.62
N MET A 22 27.33 -7.42 -25.36
CA MET A 22 27.72 -8.81 -25.11
C MET A 22 29.23 -8.96 -25.30
N ILE A 23 29.90 -9.62 -24.37
CA ILE A 23 31.32 -9.95 -24.48
C ILE A 23 31.51 -11.01 -25.55
N PRO A 24 32.39 -10.80 -26.53
CA PRO A 24 32.68 -11.79 -27.57
C PRO A 24 33.34 -13.05 -26.98
N GLU A 25 33.14 -14.17 -27.65
CA GLU A 25 33.83 -15.41 -27.30
C GLU A 25 35.36 -15.24 -27.44
N GLY A 26 36.11 -15.80 -26.48
CA GLY A 26 37.56 -15.67 -26.44
C GLY A 26 38.06 -14.43 -25.66
N ALA A 27 37.18 -13.46 -25.35
CA ALA A 27 37.53 -12.34 -24.45
C ALA A 27 37.38 -12.75 -22.99
N ASP A 28 38.32 -12.37 -22.15
CA ASP A 28 38.37 -12.68 -20.71
C ASP A 28 38.31 -11.46 -19.82
N CYS A 29 38.49 -10.25 -20.38
CA CYS A 29 38.42 -8.99 -19.61
C CYS A 29 37.99 -7.82 -20.51
N VAL A 30 37.64 -6.70 -19.88
CA VAL A 30 37.36 -5.45 -20.58
C VAL A 30 38.31 -4.35 -20.10
N VAL A 31 39.02 -3.76 -21.05
CA VAL A 31 39.89 -2.60 -20.77
C VAL A 31 39.06 -1.32 -20.97
N LYS A 32 39.08 -0.43 -19.99
CA LYS A 32 38.42 0.86 -20.13
C LYS A 32 39.11 1.71 -21.19
N GLN A 33 38.34 2.49 -21.93
CA GLN A 33 38.87 3.34 -23.00
C GLN A 33 39.97 4.29 -22.49
N GLU A 34 39.81 4.79 -21.26
CA GLU A 34 40.74 5.70 -20.59
C GLU A 34 42.12 5.08 -20.32
N ASP A 35 42.18 3.77 -20.26
CA ASP A 35 43.42 2.98 -20.09
C ASP A 35 44.06 2.57 -21.40
N THR A 36 43.68 3.21 -22.53
CA THR A 36 44.18 2.92 -23.86
C THR A 36 44.59 4.19 -24.59
N ASP A 37 45.30 4.04 -25.74
CA ASP A 37 45.64 5.13 -26.63
C ASP A 37 44.52 5.53 -27.59
N TYR A 38 43.31 4.99 -27.42
CA TYR A 38 42.15 5.34 -28.25
C TYR A 38 41.55 6.70 -27.81
N VAL A 39 41.44 7.61 -28.80
CA VAL A 39 40.84 8.96 -28.57
C VAL A 39 39.57 9.06 -29.43
N ARG A 40 38.40 9.00 -28.80
CA ARG A 40 37.08 8.94 -29.46
C ARG A 40 36.81 10.05 -30.49
N ILE A 41 37.28 11.29 -30.24
CA ILE A 41 36.93 12.47 -31.06
C ILE A 41 38.04 12.83 -32.06
N ALA A 42 39.22 12.36 -31.83
CA ALA A 42 40.42 12.76 -32.56
C ALA A 42 41.26 11.60 -33.04
N ASP A 43 40.68 10.39 -33.13
CA ASP A 43 41.41 9.24 -33.72
C ASP A 43 41.56 9.50 -35.20
N PRO A 44 42.79 9.83 -35.67
CA PRO A 44 43.03 10.20 -37.06
C PRO A 44 43.05 8.98 -38.01
N ASP A 45 43.00 7.75 -37.43
CA ASP A 45 43.12 6.51 -38.17
C ASP A 45 41.89 5.61 -37.99
N PRO A 46 40.86 5.70 -38.88
CA PRO A 46 39.70 4.84 -38.86
C PRO A 46 40.03 3.36 -39.11
N ASP A 47 41.18 3.06 -39.73
CA ASP A 47 41.67 1.73 -40.07
C ASP A 47 42.69 1.20 -39.05
N ARG A 48 42.73 1.77 -37.88
CA ARG A 48 43.64 1.40 -36.77
C ARG A 48 43.64 -0.13 -36.55
N LYS A 49 44.81 -0.73 -36.73
CA LYS A 49 45.00 -2.18 -36.56
C LYS A 49 45.53 -2.59 -35.20
N THR A 50 45.97 -1.64 -34.39
CA THR A 50 46.58 -1.93 -33.08
C THR A 50 46.10 -0.90 -32.03
N ILE A 51 46.02 -1.34 -30.81
CA ILE A 51 45.71 -0.50 -29.65
C ILE A 51 46.76 -0.73 -28.57
N LYS A 52 47.22 0.34 -27.93
CA LYS A 52 48.07 0.25 -26.76
C LYS A 52 47.25 0.29 -25.52
N ILE A 53 47.51 -0.63 -24.62
CA ILE A 53 46.90 -0.72 -23.26
C ILE A 53 47.94 -0.24 -22.26
N TYR A 54 47.58 0.74 -21.43
CA TYR A 54 48.49 1.35 -20.48
C TYR A 54 48.51 0.64 -19.12
N ASN A 55 47.38 0.03 -18.73
CA ASN A 55 47.24 -0.65 -17.45
C ASN A 55 46.99 -2.13 -17.69
N ASN A 56 47.60 -2.97 -16.86
CA ASN A 56 47.35 -4.40 -16.89
C ASN A 56 45.96 -4.68 -16.26
N VAL A 57 45.14 -5.45 -16.98
CA VAL A 57 43.78 -5.85 -16.60
C VAL A 57 43.74 -7.35 -16.49
N GLY A 58 43.27 -7.86 -15.38
CA GLY A 58 43.17 -9.30 -15.11
C GLY A 58 41.90 -9.93 -15.69
N PRO A 59 41.87 -11.27 -15.82
CA PRO A 59 40.68 -11.97 -16.23
C PRO A 59 39.47 -11.66 -15.35
N GLY A 60 38.30 -11.41 -15.95
CA GLY A 60 37.05 -11.09 -15.26
C GLY A 60 36.90 -9.60 -14.87
N GLU A 61 37.95 -8.78 -15.09
CA GLU A 61 37.82 -7.37 -14.74
C GLU A 61 36.93 -6.57 -15.73
N ASN A 62 36.16 -5.65 -15.15
CA ASN A 62 35.28 -4.71 -15.83
C ASN A 62 34.20 -5.38 -16.72
N TYR A 63 33.86 -6.63 -16.45
CA TYR A 63 32.72 -7.25 -17.11
C TYR A 63 31.81 -7.95 -16.11
N CYS A 64 30.51 -7.98 -16.41
CA CYS A 64 29.50 -8.61 -15.58
C CYS A 64 29.27 -10.05 -16.05
N PRO A 65 29.67 -11.07 -15.30
CA PRO A 65 29.45 -12.47 -15.66
C PRO A 65 27.96 -12.83 -15.55
N LYS A 66 27.54 -13.85 -16.28
CA LYS A 66 26.19 -14.39 -16.16
C LYS A 66 25.93 -14.87 -14.72
N GLY A 67 24.87 -14.35 -14.11
CA GLY A 67 24.47 -14.71 -12.74
C GLY A 67 25.09 -13.82 -11.65
N GLU A 68 25.73 -12.70 -12.03
CA GLU A 68 26.27 -11.74 -11.06
C GLU A 68 25.16 -11.11 -10.19
N ASP A 69 24.08 -10.65 -10.84
CA ASP A 69 22.93 -10.06 -10.12
C ASP A 69 22.04 -11.16 -9.52
N PHE A 70 21.69 -12.17 -10.33
CA PHE A 70 20.80 -13.26 -9.90
C PHE A 70 21.22 -14.59 -10.53
N SER A 71 21.29 -15.62 -9.72
CA SER A 71 21.60 -16.98 -10.18
C SER A 71 20.32 -17.74 -10.58
N ALA A 72 20.43 -18.68 -11.50
CA ALA A 72 19.30 -19.53 -11.87
C ALA A 72 18.81 -20.36 -10.66
N GLY A 73 17.53 -20.25 -10.33
CA GLY A 73 16.92 -20.93 -9.19
C GLY A 73 17.02 -20.16 -7.85
N GLU A 74 17.60 -18.98 -7.87
CA GLU A 74 17.60 -18.09 -6.71
C GLU A 74 16.19 -17.57 -6.41
N LEU A 75 15.83 -17.55 -5.12
CA LEU A 75 14.56 -17.02 -4.64
C LEU A 75 14.65 -15.50 -4.55
N LEU A 76 13.94 -14.78 -5.40
CA LEU A 76 13.93 -13.31 -5.44
C LEU A 76 13.01 -12.69 -4.39
N ALA A 77 11.91 -13.37 -4.07
CA ALA A 77 10.94 -12.91 -3.08
C ALA A 77 10.14 -14.07 -2.49
N GLU A 78 9.77 -13.94 -1.24
CA GLU A 78 8.84 -14.85 -0.57
C GLU A 78 7.42 -14.31 -0.64
N ALA A 79 6.42 -15.19 -0.45
CA ALA A 79 5.02 -14.78 -0.30
C ALA A 79 4.87 -13.86 0.93
N GLY A 80 3.96 -12.88 0.83
CA GLY A 80 3.72 -11.91 1.89
C GLY A 80 4.58 -10.64 1.82
N LEU A 81 5.52 -10.55 0.87
CA LEU A 81 6.27 -9.31 0.66
C LEU A 81 5.43 -8.29 -0.13
N LEU A 82 5.57 -7.02 0.26
CA LEU A 82 5.01 -5.92 -0.51
C LEU A 82 5.74 -5.78 -1.84
N VAL A 83 4.97 -5.76 -2.93
CA VAL A 83 5.51 -5.51 -4.27
C VAL A 83 5.80 -4.02 -4.43
N ASP A 84 7.01 -3.64 -4.09
CA ASP A 84 7.52 -2.27 -4.26
C ASP A 84 8.28 -2.10 -5.58
N SER A 85 8.81 -0.90 -5.81
CA SER A 85 9.56 -0.59 -7.03
C SER A 85 10.88 -1.38 -7.16
N TYR A 86 11.51 -1.74 -6.05
CA TYR A 86 12.76 -2.52 -6.04
C TYR A 86 12.50 -3.97 -6.42
N LEU A 87 11.46 -4.57 -5.84
CA LEU A 87 11.05 -5.94 -6.20
C LEU A 87 10.64 -6.01 -7.68
N LEU A 88 9.87 -5.03 -8.17
CA LEU A 88 9.50 -4.96 -9.59
C LEU A 88 10.72 -4.88 -10.50
N ALA A 89 11.73 -4.08 -10.14
CA ALA A 89 12.96 -3.99 -10.91
C ALA A 89 13.72 -5.34 -10.90
N ALA A 90 13.85 -5.97 -9.74
CA ALA A 90 14.54 -7.26 -9.59
C ALA A 90 13.88 -8.38 -10.43
N VAL A 91 12.57 -8.58 -10.28
CA VAL A 91 11.84 -9.63 -11.02
C VAL A 91 11.85 -9.36 -12.54
N THR A 92 11.78 -8.07 -12.94
CA THR A 92 11.84 -7.69 -14.34
C THR A 92 13.22 -7.97 -14.94
N SER A 93 14.32 -7.65 -14.23
CA SER A 93 15.68 -7.93 -14.69
C SER A 93 15.99 -9.43 -14.76
N ALA A 94 15.35 -10.23 -13.91
CA ALA A 94 15.40 -11.69 -13.99
C ALA A 94 14.53 -12.28 -15.11
N GLY A 95 13.80 -11.48 -15.88
CA GLY A 95 12.95 -11.91 -16.98
C GLY A 95 11.59 -12.46 -16.56
N VAL A 96 11.17 -12.23 -15.31
CA VAL A 96 9.84 -12.61 -14.80
C VAL A 96 8.84 -11.57 -15.28
N ARG A 97 7.86 -12.01 -16.07
CA ARG A 97 6.81 -11.15 -16.62
C ARG A 97 5.59 -11.03 -15.69
N ASP A 98 5.15 -12.14 -15.17
CA ASP A 98 3.90 -12.23 -14.44
C ASP A 98 4.18 -12.79 -13.04
N ILE A 99 3.69 -12.11 -12.01
CA ILE A 99 3.77 -12.55 -10.62
C ILE A 99 2.36 -12.67 -10.04
N THR A 100 2.13 -13.69 -9.23
CA THR A 100 0.86 -13.85 -8.51
C THR A 100 0.90 -12.99 -7.25
N VAL A 101 -0.11 -12.16 -7.07
CA VAL A 101 -0.25 -11.29 -5.90
C VAL A 101 -1.63 -11.45 -5.27
N TYR A 102 -1.76 -11.14 -3.99
CA TYR A 102 -3.07 -11.02 -3.34
C TYR A 102 -3.82 -9.82 -3.93
N ARG A 103 -5.12 -9.99 -4.16
CA ARG A 103 -5.94 -8.85 -4.56
C ARG A 103 -6.07 -7.87 -3.40
N ARG A 104 -6.27 -6.61 -3.70
CA ARG A 104 -6.59 -5.61 -2.69
C ARG A 104 -7.90 -5.93 -2.01
N LEU A 105 -7.97 -5.64 -0.70
CA LEU A 105 -9.22 -5.70 0.04
C LEU A 105 -10.15 -4.61 -0.45
N ARG A 106 -11.43 -4.94 -0.58
CA ARG A 106 -12.47 -4.04 -1.06
C ARG A 106 -13.31 -3.56 0.10
N ALA A 107 -13.41 -2.25 0.26
CA ALA A 107 -14.17 -1.64 1.34
C ALA A 107 -15.26 -0.72 0.80
N ALA A 108 -16.41 -0.70 1.51
CA ALA A 108 -17.45 0.29 1.30
C ALA A 108 -17.58 1.19 2.53
N VAL A 109 -17.89 2.47 2.32
CA VAL A 109 -18.11 3.45 3.37
C VAL A 109 -19.50 4.06 3.18
N ILE A 110 -20.34 3.95 4.20
CA ILE A 110 -21.70 4.48 4.21
C ILE A 110 -21.84 5.41 5.42
N THR A 111 -22.11 6.68 5.16
CA THR A 111 -22.31 7.67 6.22
C THR A 111 -23.79 7.94 6.42
N THR A 112 -24.24 8.08 7.67
CA THR A 112 -25.62 8.36 8.01
C THR A 112 -25.74 9.65 8.80
N GLY A 113 -26.81 10.38 8.59
CA GLY A 113 -27.13 11.63 9.22
C GLY A 113 -27.76 12.61 8.23
N ASP A 114 -28.98 13.08 8.53
CA ASP A 114 -29.66 14.07 7.71
C ASP A 114 -28.91 15.41 7.66
N GLU A 115 -28.01 15.67 8.65
CA GLU A 115 -27.18 16.85 8.69
C GLU A 115 -26.02 16.83 7.69
N LEU A 116 -25.68 15.66 7.13
CA LEU A 116 -24.51 15.51 6.25
C LEU A 116 -24.77 16.06 4.84
N GLN A 117 -23.75 16.68 4.28
CA GLN A 117 -23.73 17.22 2.93
C GLN A 117 -22.35 17.02 2.28
N ASN A 118 -22.35 16.75 0.99
CA ASN A 118 -21.11 16.65 0.23
C ASN A 118 -20.44 18.02 0.06
N ALA A 119 -19.13 18.04 -0.03
CA ALA A 119 -18.34 19.28 -0.11
C ALA A 119 -18.32 19.93 -1.51
N ASP A 120 -18.97 19.34 -2.49
CA ASP A 120 -19.07 19.84 -3.88
C ASP A 120 -20.12 20.96 -4.05
N THR A 121 -20.93 21.18 -3.02
CA THR A 121 -21.96 22.23 -3.00
C THR A 121 -21.78 23.17 -1.81
N SER A 122 -22.35 24.39 -1.90
CA SER A 122 -22.35 25.35 -0.80
C SER A 122 -23.12 24.80 0.40
N LEU A 123 -22.57 24.97 1.60
CA LEU A 123 -23.18 24.45 2.82
C LEU A 123 -24.55 25.09 3.10
N GLU A 124 -25.55 24.26 3.23
CA GLU A 124 -26.92 24.70 3.59
C GLU A 124 -27.05 24.94 5.11
N PRO A 125 -27.98 25.82 5.53
CA PRO A 125 -28.24 26.01 6.96
C PRO A 125 -28.65 24.72 7.67
N GLY A 126 -28.01 24.41 8.80
CA GLY A 126 -28.28 23.22 9.57
C GLY A 126 -27.54 21.96 9.08
N LYS A 127 -26.75 22.06 8.02
CA LYS A 127 -25.92 20.97 7.50
C LYS A 127 -24.46 21.11 7.94
N ILE A 128 -23.73 20.01 7.84
CA ILE A 128 -22.28 19.94 7.97
C ILE A 128 -21.72 19.11 6.83
N TYR A 129 -20.45 19.35 6.44
CA TYR A 129 -19.80 18.51 5.44
C TYR A 129 -19.41 17.16 6.03
N ASP A 130 -19.59 16.11 5.23
CA ASP A 130 -19.16 14.74 5.61
C ASP A 130 -17.65 14.61 5.57
N ALA A 131 -17.01 14.92 6.71
CA ALA A 131 -15.59 14.74 6.88
C ALA A 131 -15.22 13.27 7.22
N ASN A 132 -16.13 12.53 7.85
CA ASN A 132 -15.86 11.15 8.28
C ASN A 132 -15.72 10.20 7.10
N GLY A 133 -16.63 10.25 6.15
CA GLY A 133 -16.58 9.41 4.98
C GLY A 133 -15.34 9.65 4.13
N ILE A 134 -15.00 10.92 3.89
CA ILE A 134 -13.80 11.31 3.16
C ILE A 134 -12.54 10.82 3.88
N TRP A 135 -12.45 11.00 5.20
CA TRP A 135 -11.32 10.55 5.99
C TRP A 135 -11.16 9.01 5.94
N LEU A 136 -12.26 8.27 6.13
CA LEU A 136 -12.25 6.80 6.07
C LEU A 136 -11.78 6.30 4.70
N CYS A 137 -12.32 6.88 3.61
CA CYS A 137 -11.91 6.50 2.26
C CYS A 137 -10.43 6.78 1.99
N ALA A 138 -9.91 7.93 2.44
CA ALA A 138 -8.51 8.27 2.30
C ALA A 138 -7.64 7.28 3.09
N ARG A 139 -8.00 7.00 4.33
CA ARG A 139 -7.24 6.11 5.20
C ARG A 139 -7.24 4.66 4.72
N LEU A 140 -8.36 4.16 4.23
CA LEU A 140 -8.47 2.84 3.62
C LEU A 140 -7.55 2.72 2.38
N ARG A 141 -7.50 3.76 1.53
CA ARG A 141 -6.58 3.77 0.37
C ARG A 141 -5.11 3.77 0.80
N GLU A 142 -4.75 4.54 1.84
CA GLU A 142 -3.41 4.51 2.43
C GLU A 142 -3.02 3.11 2.93
N MET A 143 -4.01 2.32 3.37
CA MET A 143 -3.84 0.92 3.79
C MET A 143 -3.96 -0.08 2.64
N GLY A 144 -3.94 0.38 1.40
CA GLY A 144 -3.95 -0.48 0.22
C GLY A 144 -5.32 -0.99 -0.21
N CYS A 145 -6.43 -0.57 0.42
CA CYS A 145 -7.78 -1.00 0.06
C CYS A 145 -8.28 -0.32 -1.22
N GLU A 146 -9.10 -1.05 -1.96
CA GLU A 146 -9.97 -0.52 -3.02
C GLU A 146 -11.29 -0.05 -2.40
N ILE A 147 -11.74 1.15 -2.75
CA ILE A 147 -13.04 1.66 -2.30
C ILE A 147 -14.08 1.33 -3.37
N LEU A 148 -14.99 0.41 -3.05
CA LEU A 148 -16.10 0.05 -3.91
C LEU A 148 -17.15 1.16 -3.98
N GLN A 149 -17.49 1.71 -2.82
CA GLN A 149 -18.57 2.68 -2.68
C GLN A 149 -18.29 3.64 -1.52
N TYR A 150 -18.64 4.91 -1.73
CA TYR A 150 -18.75 5.91 -0.67
C TYR A 150 -20.02 6.71 -0.90
N GLU A 151 -20.96 6.61 0.04
CA GLU A 151 -22.25 7.30 -0.07
C GLU A 151 -22.77 7.75 1.31
N THR A 152 -23.59 8.81 1.25
CA THR A 152 -24.37 9.30 2.39
C THR A 152 -25.82 8.87 2.22
N ALA A 153 -26.32 8.10 3.19
CA ALA A 153 -27.69 7.53 3.13
C ALA A 153 -28.75 8.37 3.88
N GLY A 154 -28.33 9.40 4.65
CA GLY A 154 -29.21 10.10 5.57
C GLY A 154 -29.74 9.19 6.69
N ASP A 155 -30.74 9.66 7.45
CA ASP A 155 -31.41 8.89 8.51
C ASP A 155 -32.63 8.13 7.95
N ASP A 156 -32.38 7.29 6.95
CA ASP A 156 -33.40 6.50 6.23
C ASP A 156 -33.00 5.01 6.26
N ARG A 157 -33.80 4.21 6.98
CA ARG A 157 -33.55 2.78 7.20
C ARG A 157 -33.43 1.99 5.91
N ASP A 158 -34.35 2.23 4.96
CA ASP A 158 -34.41 1.46 3.73
C ASP A 158 -33.22 1.79 2.84
N LYS A 159 -32.85 3.07 2.75
CA LYS A 159 -31.65 3.50 2.01
C LYS A 159 -30.35 2.94 2.59
N ILE A 160 -30.24 2.92 3.92
CA ILE A 160 -29.05 2.32 4.58
C ILE A 160 -28.97 0.82 4.25
N ALA A 161 -30.12 0.11 4.34
CA ALA A 161 -30.21 -1.32 4.02
C ALA A 161 -29.86 -1.60 2.56
N ASP A 162 -30.41 -0.81 1.63
CA ASP A 162 -30.12 -0.94 0.20
C ASP A 162 -28.64 -0.74 -0.10
N LYS A 163 -28.01 0.32 0.47
CA LYS A 163 -26.60 0.60 0.27
C LYS A 163 -25.67 -0.51 0.83
N ILE A 164 -26.01 -1.08 1.96
CA ILE A 164 -25.28 -2.25 2.47
C ILE A 164 -25.47 -3.45 1.54
N SER A 165 -26.69 -3.74 1.12
CA SER A 165 -27.01 -4.88 0.27
C SER A 165 -26.32 -4.81 -1.11
N GLU A 166 -26.21 -3.63 -1.70
CA GLU A 166 -25.56 -3.40 -2.99
C GLU A 166 -24.10 -3.88 -3.00
N VAL A 167 -23.40 -3.74 -1.88
CA VAL A 167 -21.95 -4.01 -1.80
C VAL A 167 -21.60 -5.37 -1.18
N LEU A 168 -22.55 -6.09 -0.56
CA LEU A 168 -22.28 -7.33 0.17
C LEU A 168 -21.56 -8.39 -0.67
N LYS A 169 -21.85 -8.50 -1.97
CA LYS A 169 -21.25 -9.52 -2.85
C LYS A 169 -19.80 -9.26 -3.22
N GLU A 170 -19.34 -8.02 -3.05
CA GLU A 170 -18.04 -7.59 -3.53
C GLU A 170 -17.12 -7.05 -2.43
N ALA A 171 -17.70 -6.59 -1.31
CA ALA A 171 -16.96 -6.03 -0.20
C ALA A 171 -16.30 -7.11 0.66
N ASP A 172 -15.13 -6.78 1.21
CA ASP A 172 -14.47 -7.53 2.28
C ASP A 172 -14.69 -6.86 3.64
N LEU A 173 -15.09 -5.59 3.65
CA LEU A 173 -15.37 -4.79 4.84
C LEU A 173 -16.35 -3.67 4.49
N ILE A 174 -17.35 -3.49 5.33
CA ILE A 174 -18.24 -2.33 5.27
C ILE A 174 -18.02 -1.48 6.52
N LEU A 175 -17.87 -0.17 6.33
CA LEU A 175 -17.79 0.81 7.41
C LEU A 175 -19.02 1.70 7.36
N THR A 176 -19.67 1.88 8.51
CA THR A 176 -20.72 2.90 8.64
C THR A 176 -20.33 3.93 9.68
N THR A 177 -20.76 5.18 9.52
CA THR A 177 -20.59 6.22 10.53
C THR A 177 -21.89 6.98 10.78
N GLY A 178 -22.21 7.26 12.04
CA GLY A 178 -23.50 7.77 12.47
C GLY A 178 -24.52 6.66 12.74
N GLY A 179 -25.66 7.00 13.29
CA GLY A 179 -26.81 6.12 13.51
C GLY A 179 -26.58 4.83 14.29
N VAL A 180 -25.53 4.74 15.12
CA VAL A 180 -25.14 3.49 15.82
C VAL A 180 -25.35 3.52 17.33
N SER A 181 -25.84 4.64 17.91
CA SER A 181 -26.06 4.75 19.35
C SER A 181 -27.38 4.07 19.77
N VAL A 182 -28.11 4.67 20.71
CA VAL A 182 -29.37 4.12 21.27
C VAL A 182 -30.55 5.11 21.19
N GLY A 183 -30.42 6.14 20.35
CA GLY A 183 -31.49 7.12 20.11
C GLY A 183 -32.49 6.66 19.04
N ASP A 184 -33.64 7.30 18.96
CA ASP A 184 -34.69 6.96 18.00
C ASP A 184 -34.27 7.05 16.51
N LYS A 185 -33.20 7.77 16.24
CA LYS A 185 -32.58 7.92 14.91
C LYS A 185 -31.35 7.06 14.67
N ASP A 186 -30.98 6.23 15.64
CA ASP A 186 -29.85 5.31 15.52
C ASP A 186 -30.30 4.01 14.83
N LEU A 187 -30.46 4.06 13.52
CA LEU A 187 -31.11 3.06 12.69
C LEU A 187 -30.20 1.89 12.31
N VAL A 188 -28.89 2.01 12.42
CA VAL A 188 -27.93 1.01 11.95
C VAL A 188 -28.13 -0.37 12.62
N PRO A 189 -28.35 -0.50 13.95
CA PRO A 189 -28.59 -1.80 14.55
C PRO A 189 -29.81 -2.51 13.97
N ASP A 190 -30.92 -1.78 13.77
CA ASP A 190 -32.16 -2.31 13.20
C ASP A 190 -31.99 -2.72 11.73
N VAL A 191 -31.20 -1.95 10.97
CA VAL A 191 -30.85 -2.30 9.58
C VAL A 191 -30.07 -3.60 9.54
N ILE A 192 -29.03 -3.75 10.37
CA ILE A 192 -28.25 -4.98 10.44
C ILE A 192 -29.15 -6.19 10.78
N GLU A 193 -30.08 -6.05 11.72
CA GLU A 193 -31.05 -7.09 12.05
C GLU A 193 -31.95 -7.42 10.86
N SER A 194 -32.46 -6.42 10.13
CA SER A 194 -33.30 -6.61 8.95
C SER A 194 -32.60 -7.35 7.80
N LEU A 195 -31.28 -7.21 7.70
CA LEU A 195 -30.41 -7.92 6.76
C LEU A 195 -29.99 -9.32 7.26
N ASN A 196 -30.62 -9.84 8.31
CA ASN A 196 -30.23 -11.07 9.01
C ASN A 196 -28.77 -11.06 9.50
N GLY A 197 -28.23 -9.88 9.77
CA GLY A 197 -26.89 -9.73 10.28
C GLY A 197 -26.78 -10.15 11.76
N ARG A 198 -25.62 -10.65 12.12
CA ARG A 198 -25.31 -11.06 13.49
C ARG A 198 -24.39 -10.04 14.16
N GLY A 199 -24.87 -9.37 15.21
CA GLY A 199 -24.03 -8.52 16.06
C GLY A 199 -23.00 -9.36 16.82
N LEU A 200 -21.74 -8.94 16.77
CA LEU A 200 -20.64 -9.52 17.55
C LEU A 200 -20.46 -8.74 18.86
N PHE A 201 -20.54 -7.43 18.80
CA PHE A 201 -20.66 -6.55 19.97
C PHE A 201 -21.36 -5.25 19.58
N HIS A 202 -22.03 -4.64 20.56
CA HIS A 202 -22.57 -3.29 20.49
C HIS A 202 -22.21 -2.54 21.77
N GLY A 203 -21.34 -1.54 21.63
CA GLY A 203 -20.78 -0.78 22.73
C GLY A 203 -19.44 -1.30 23.24
N ILE A 204 -18.50 -0.39 23.36
CA ILE A 204 -17.15 -0.64 23.89
C ILE A 204 -16.84 0.32 25.04
N ARG A 205 -15.96 -0.10 25.97
CA ARG A 205 -15.61 0.73 27.14
C ARG A 205 -14.53 1.77 26.84
N VAL A 206 -14.77 2.58 25.82
CA VAL A 206 -13.87 3.65 25.36
C VAL A 206 -14.64 4.96 25.23
N LYS A 207 -14.00 6.07 25.50
CA LYS A 207 -14.58 7.41 25.33
C LYS A 207 -13.57 8.35 24.69
N PRO A 208 -13.91 9.05 23.57
CA PRO A 208 -15.19 8.97 22.83
C PRO A 208 -15.32 7.68 22.03
N GLY A 209 -16.53 7.39 21.52
CA GLY A 209 -16.80 6.27 20.61
C GLY A 209 -17.40 5.02 21.27
N MET A 210 -17.96 5.16 22.49
CA MET A 210 -18.59 4.05 23.19
C MET A 210 -19.64 3.28 22.35
N PRO A 211 -20.53 3.92 21.56
CA PRO A 211 -21.58 3.23 20.80
C PRO A 211 -21.07 2.61 19.47
N THR A 212 -19.88 2.06 19.47
CA THR A 212 -19.36 1.33 18.30
C THR A 212 -19.91 -0.07 18.26
N MET A 213 -20.32 -0.54 17.07
CA MET A 213 -20.85 -1.88 16.82
C MET A 213 -20.00 -2.60 15.79
N LEU A 214 -19.78 -3.89 15.99
CA LEU A 214 -19.30 -4.80 14.96
C LEU A 214 -20.35 -5.89 14.73
N SER A 215 -20.70 -6.10 13.48
CA SER A 215 -21.63 -7.12 13.05
C SER A 215 -21.09 -7.85 11.81
N VAL A 216 -21.75 -8.94 11.44
CA VAL A 216 -21.47 -9.71 10.23
C VAL A 216 -22.79 -9.89 9.48
N VAL A 217 -22.79 -9.54 8.20
CA VAL A 217 -23.92 -9.74 7.26
C VAL A 217 -23.39 -10.55 6.08
N GLU A 218 -23.96 -11.70 5.79
CA GLU A 218 -23.52 -12.62 4.71
C GLU A 218 -21.99 -12.88 4.75
N ASP A 219 -21.42 -13.11 5.95
CA ASP A 219 -19.99 -13.29 6.22
C ASP A 219 -19.10 -12.03 6.03
N ILE A 220 -19.69 -10.89 5.67
CA ILE A 220 -18.97 -9.62 5.54
C ILE A 220 -19.02 -8.85 6.87
N PRO A 221 -17.87 -8.46 7.43
CA PRO A 221 -17.84 -7.61 8.62
C PRO A 221 -18.34 -6.19 8.31
N VAL A 222 -19.25 -5.71 9.17
CA VAL A 222 -19.77 -4.34 9.17
C VAL A 222 -19.36 -3.69 10.46
N LEU A 223 -18.43 -2.74 10.39
CA LEU A 223 -17.97 -1.94 11.53
C LEU A 223 -18.69 -0.58 11.52
N SER A 224 -19.56 -0.39 12.49
CA SER A 224 -20.36 0.82 12.65
C SER A 224 -19.75 1.71 13.73
N LEU A 225 -19.34 2.91 13.33
CA LEU A 225 -18.64 3.90 14.13
C LEU A 225 -19.58 5.06 14.49
N SER A 226 -19.37 5.70 15.65
CA SER A 226 -20.13 6.88 16.03
C SER A 226 -19.84 8.06 15.09
N GLY A 227 -20.77 9.03 14.98
CA GLY A 227 -20.59 10.20 14.11
C GLY A 227 -19.49 11.19 14.56
N ASN A 228 -18.90 11.04 15.75
CA ASN A 228 -17.84 11.94 16.22
C ASN A 228 -16.53 11.70 15.46
N PRO A 229 -15.96 12.72 14.75
CA PRO A 229 -14.78 12.52 13.89
C PRO A 229 -13.54 11.97 14.60
N PHE A 230 -13.28 12.43 15.81
CA PHE A 230 -12.15 11.92 16.60
C PHE A 230 -12.36 10.47 17.01
N ALA A 231 -13.60 10.09 17.34
CA ALA A 231 -13.93 8.70 17.66
C ALA A 231 -13.80 7.80 16.44
N VAL A 232 -14.28 8.26 15.27
CA VAL A 232 -14.12 7.54 14.00
C VAL A 232 -12.67 7.22 13.74
N ALA A 233 -11.80 8.23 13.74
CA ALA A 233 -10.38 8.03 13.47
C ALA A 233 -9.72 7.07 14.48
N ALA A 234 -9.95 7.30 15.79
CA ALA A 234 -9.32 6.51 16.83
C ALA A 234 -9.79 5.04 16.83
N LEU A 235 -11.09 4.80 16.60
CA LEU A 235 -11.64 3.45 16.61
C LEU A 235 -11.39 2.69 15.31
N PHE A 236 -11.34 3.38 14.19
CA PHE A 236 -10.87 2.79 12.95
C PHE A 236 -9.46 2.20 13.12
N GLU A 237 -8.50 3.00 13.63
CA GLU A 237 -7.13 2.51 13.84
C GLU A 237 -7.07 1.34 14.83
N LEU A 238 -7.89 1.37 15.89
CA LEU A 238 -7.89 0.32 16.91
C LEU A 238 -8.53 -0.99 16.47
N LEU A 239 -9.57 -0.93 15.63
CA LEU A 239 -10.42 -2.08 15.32
C LEU A 239 -10.21 -2.57 13.88
N ALA A 240 -10.21 -1.65 12.89
CA ALA A 240 -10.07 -2.01 11.50
C ALA A 240 -8.60 -2.20 11.08
N GLY A 241 -7.67 -1.41 11.63
CA GLY A 241 -6.27 -1.46 11.25
C GLY A 241 -5.64 -2.85 11.38
N GLY A 242 -5.87 -3.53 12.51
CA GLY A 242 -5.38 -4.89 12.73
C GLY A 242 -6.04 -5.93 11.80
N TYR A 243 -7.35 -5.83 11.61
CA TYR A 243 -8.09 -6.72 10.70
C TYR A 243 -7.60 -6.59 9.26
N LEU A 244 -7.41 -5.35 8.78
CA LEU A 244 -6.96 -5.09 7.42
C LEU A 244 -5.53 -5.61 7.18
N ALA A 245 -4.65 -5.44 8.15
CA ALA A 245 -3.29 -5.94 8.10
C ALA A 245 -3.23 -7.48 8.05
N ASP A 246 -4.01 -8.14 8.91
CA ASP A 246 -4.09 -9.61 8.95
C ASP A 246 -4.60 -10.19 7.62
N ARG A 247 -5.61 -9.56 7.02
CA ARG A 247 -6.20 -10.00 5.74
C ARG A 247 -5.30 -9.72 4.54
N ALA A 248 -4.47 -8.71 4.61
CA ALA A 248 -3.47 -8.40 3.59
C ALA A 248 -2.19 -9.25 3.73
N GLU A 249 -2.11 -10.11 4.77
CA GLU A 249 -0.88 -10.81 5.17
C GLU A 249 0.32 -9.86 5.39
N GLU A 250 0.02 -8.58 5.56
CA GLU A 250 1.01 -7.57 5.92
C GLU A 250 1.19 -7.52 7.43
N VAL A 251 2.42 -7.47 7.87
CA VAL A 251 2.73 -7.18 9.27
C VAL A 251 2.46 -5.70 9.55
N TYR A 252 1.22 -5.37 9.86
CA TYR A 252 0.85 -4.04 10.33
C TYR A 252 1.41 -3.85 11.74
N ILE A 253 2.65 -3.38 11.82
CA ILE A 253 3.24 -2.99 13.09
C ILE A 253 2.69 -1.60 13.43
N GLN A 254 1.60 -1.55 14.21
CA GLN A 254 1.32 -0.33 14.95
C GLN A 254 2.54 -0.04 15.82
N LYS A 255 3.29 1.00 15.49
CA LYS A 255 4.36 1.49 16.38
C LYS A 255 3.70 1.93 17.69
N LYS A 256 3.69 1.03 18.65
CA LYS A 256 3.32 1.38 20.04
C LYS A 256 4.55 2.00 20.67
N GLU A 257 4.57 3.32 20.73
CA GLU A 257 5.60 4.05 21.45
C GLU A 257 5.09 4.47 22.82
N THR A 258 5.88 4.21 23.85
CA THR A 258 5.62 4.76 25.18
C THR A 258 6.27 6.14 25.25
N LYS A 259 5.46 7.18 25.33
CA LYS A 259 5.92 8.56 25.47
C LYS A 259 5.59 9.10 26.85
N VAL A 260 6.44 9.98 27.36
CA VAL A 260 6.17 10.71 28.60
C VAL A 260 5.24 11.88 28.31
N LEU A 261 4.12 11.95 29.02
CA LEU A 261 3.19 13.06 28.88
C LEU A 261 3.80 14.34 29.48
N ARG A 262 3.86 15.43 28.70
CA ARG A 262 4.26 16.75 29.20
C ARG A 262 3.24 17.38 30.18
N GLN A 263 2.00 16.99 30.03
CA GLN A 263 0.92 17.44 30.91
C GLN A 263 0.28 16.24 31.61
N THR A 264 -0.03 16.41 32.90
CA THR A 264 -0.73 15.39 33.66
C THR A 264 -2.14 15.21 33.10
N PHE A 265 -2.47 14.00 32.68
CA PHE A 265 -3.82 13.62 32.29
C PHE A 265 -4.46 12.86 33.46
N VAL A 266 -5.43 13.50 34.11
CA VAL A 266 -6.17 12.87 35.19
C VAL A 266 -7.35 12.10 34.59
N LYS A 267 -7.29 10.76 34.69
CA LYS A 267 -8.40 9.90 34.32
C LYS A 267 -9.43 9.87 35.45
N THR A 268 -10.61 10.37 35.18
CA THR A 268 -11.75 10.25 36.09
C THR A 268 -12.67 9.10 35.66
N GLY A 269 -12.75 8.04 36.45
CA GLY A 269 -13.69 6.94 36.23
C GLY A 269 -13.32 5.94 35.10
N LYS A 270 -14.22 5.00 34.82
CA LYS A 270 -14.24 4.09 33.67
C LYS A 270 -15.22 4.67 32.63
N PRO A 271 -15.06 4.52 31.35
CA PRO A 271 -14.22 3.62 30.53
C PRO A 271 -12.81 4.13 30.25
N LYS A 272 -12.02 3.32 29.48
CA LYS A 272 -10.74 3.75 28.93
C LYS A 272 -10.95 4.97 28.02
N ARG A 273 -10.04 5.94 28.07
CA ARG A 273 -10.12 7.14 27.21
C ARG A 273 -9.03 7.14 26.18
N ILE A 274 -9.38 7.50 24.96
CA ILE A 274 -8.46 7.87 23.90
C ILE A 274 -8.28 9.39 24.00
N VAL A 275 -7.04 9.84 24.02
CA VAL A 275 -6.71 11.27 24.07
C VAL A 275 -5.79 11.60 22.90
N LYS A 276 -6.01 12.79 22.31
CA LYS A 276 -5.12 13.34 21.29
C LYS A 276 -3.87 13.88 21.98
N GLY A 277 -2.71 13.41 21.55
CA GLY A 277 -1.40 13.90 21.97
C GLY A 277 -0.64 14.51 20.81
N LYS A 278 0.28 15.44 21.10
CA LYS A 278 1.33 15.88 20.18
C LYS A 278 2.61 15.18 20.60
N CYS A 279 3.25 14.47 19.68
CA CYS A 279 4.63 14.01 19.86
C CYS A 279 5.55 15.12 19.37
N ASP A 280 6.49 15.56 20.20
CA ASP A 280 7.62 16.31 19.70
C ASP A 280 8.68 15.30 19.26
N GLU A 281 9.30 15.56 18.12
CA GLU A 281 10.40 14.78 17.54
C GLU A 281 11.65 14.82 18.44
#